data_81a33c647d594c5c3028f40cf4f830ad
#
_entry.id   81a33c647d594c5c3028f40cf4f830ad
#
_cell.length_a   1.000
_cell.length_b   1.000
_cell.length_c   1.000
_cell.angle_alpha   90.00
_cell.angle_beta   90.00
_cell.angle_gamma   90.00
#
_symmetry.space_group_name_H-M   'P 1'
#
loop_
_entity.id
_entity.type
_entity.pdbx_description
1 polymer ?
#
loop_
_entity_poly.entity_id
_entity_poly.type
_entity_poly.pdbx_seq_one_letter_code
_entity_poly.pdbx_strand_id
1 'polypeptide(L)'
;MKVEVLFRSATVALAAGACLTLAACDRHSGQASAQARTDAVAVARGVIAVDGGLVSVSAPRDGLVAKINVDEGDHVARGQVLAQLDGDRARLEASQAAAETAQAEAAWRGAQAKVAAANAEAARLRRLADADAATKRDAAQAQQAASIAAASGEEARRAVEVARARQRLAELEQSARVVRAPVAGVVLRRGAALGATAGPSAAAPMFVIAPDAPRIIRAELDEAFVGRVAPGATAWVTDASGEGASYKARVLRVSPAFESASLDDQPGARADSRVLRMVLAFDQPNGLRLGQRVLARIGQ
;
A
#
# COMPACT_ATOMS: atom_id res chain seq x y z
N MET A 1 -7.50 -35.31 75.55
CA MET A 1 -7.61 -34.73 76.92
C MET A 1 -8.58 -33.58 76.78
N LYS A 2 -9.80 -33.87 77.17
CA LYS A 2 -10.54 -33.23 78.27
C LYS A 2 -10.83 -31.78 78.02
N VAL A 3 -12.02 -31.28 78.01
CA VAL A 3 -13.30 -31.52 78.67
C VAL A 3 -14.00 -30.21 78.61
N GLU A 4 -15.19 -30.24 78.06
CA GLU A 4 -16.45 -29.96 78.79
C GLU A 4 -16.70 -28.50 79.12
N VAL A 5 -17.80 -28.00 78.70
CA VAL A 5 -19.19 -28.13 79.18
C VAL A 5 -19.58 -26.87 80.00
N LEU A 6 -20.59 -26.22 79.79
CA LEU A 6 -21.97 -26.20 80.33
C LEU A 6 -22.60 -24.78 80.32
N PHE A 7 -23.76 -24.68 79.76
CA PHE A 7 -25.07 -24.36 80.41
C PHE A 7 -25.23 -22.94 80.98
N ARG A 8 -26.26 -22.20 80.77
CA ARG A 8 -27.71 -22.28 80.96
C ARG A 8 -28.30 -20.90 80.75
N SER A 9 -29.28 -20.74 80.02
CA SER A 9 -30.72 -20.72 80.33
C SER A 9 -31.29 -19.38 80.72
N ALA A 10 -32.37 -19.05 80.01
CA ALA A 10 -33.66 -18.57 80.43
C ALA A 10 -33.76 -17.07 80.83
N THR A 11 -34.69 -16.26 80.54
CA THR A 11 -36.18 -16.38 80.27
C THR A 11 -36.71 -15.01 79.93
N VAL A 12 -37.62 -14.88 78.99
CA VAL A 12 -38.95 -14.24 79.01
C VAL A 12 -39.13 -12.89 79.72
N ALA A 13 -39.61 -11.89 78.98
CA ALA A 13 -40.80 -11.05 79.23
C ALA A 13 -41.00 -10.04 78.11
N LEU A 14 -41.92 -10.14 77.35
CA LEU A 14 -43.18 -9.48 77.04
C LEU A 14 -43.33 -8.07 77.56
N ALA A 15 -43.42 -7.08 76.63
CA ALA A 15 -44.37 -5.98 76.74
C ALA A 15 -44.45 -5.17 75.41
N ALA A 16 -45.66 -4.91 75.03
CA ALA A 16 -46.17 -4.19 73.88
C ALA A 16 -45.80 -2.68 73.95
N GLY A 17 -45.76 -2.07 72.80
CA GLY A 17 -45.74 -0.57 72.70
C GLY A 17 -45.45 -0.03 71.33
N ALA A 18 -46.54 0.16 70.59
CA ALA A 18 -46.85 1.29 69.67
C ALA A 18 -45.82 1.80 68.65
N CYS A 19 -46.25 1.68 67.41
CA CYS A 19 -46.17 2.59 66.25
C CYS A 19 -45.24 3.80 66.37
N LEU A 20 -44.29 3.88 65.45
CA LEU A 20 -44.08 5.09 64.63
C LEU A 20 -43.34 4.71 63.35
N THR A 21 -44.02 4.91 62.26
CA THR A 21 -43.52 4.87 60.89
C THR A 21 -42.53 5.95 60.66
N LEU A 22 -41.28 5.59 60.32
CA LEU A 22 -40.34 6.51 59.63
C LEU A 22 -39.84 5.77 58.40
N ALA A 23 -40.34 6.23 57.28
CA ALA A 23 -39.87 5.89 55.97
C ALA A 23 -38.42 6.33 55.79
N ALA A 24 -37.44 5.42 55.90
CA ALA A 24 -36.11 5.60 55.44
C ALA A 24 -36.10 5.26 53.96
N CYS A 25 -36.12 6.27 53.11
CA CYS A 25 -35.78 6.16 51.69
C CYS A 25 -34.33 5.72 51.59
N ASP A 26 -34.11 4.45 51.41
CA ASP A 26 -32.87 3.88 50.97
C ASP A 26 -32.70 4.29 49.50
N ARG A 27 -31.97 5.40 49.30
CA ARG A 27 -31.49 5.80 47.98
C ARG A 27 -30.41 4.80 47.56
N HIS A 28 -30.81 3.65 47.07
CA HIS A 28 -29.99 2.91 46.16
C HIS A 28 -29.81 3.78 44.91
N SER A 29 -28.73 4.54 44.91
CA SER A 29 -28.15 5.09 43.69
C SER A 29 -27.65 3.94 42.82
N GLY A 30 -28.61 3.16 42.29
CA GLY A 30 -28.36 2.36 41.12
C GLY A 30 -27.92 3.32 40.02
N GLN A 31 -26.62 3.42 39.80
CA GLN A 31 -26.11 3.86 38.51
C GLN A 31 -26.70 2.87 37.49
N ALA A 32 -27.88 3.18 37.04
CA ALA A 32 -28.39 2.70 35.76
C ALA A 32 -27.39 3.26 34.75
N SER A 33 -26.44 2.42 34.33
CA SER A 33 -25.79 2.57 33.06
C SER A 33 -26.93 2.82 32.07
N ALA A 34 -27.08 4.06 31.68
CA ALA A 34 -27.92 4.44 30.55
C ALA A 34 -27.26 3.83 29.32
N GLN A 35 -27.48 2.54 29.13
CA GLN A 35 -27.37 1.94 27.81
C GLN A 35 -28.40 2.71 26.99
N ALA A 36 -27.91 3.68 26.25
CA ALA A 36 -28.64 4.27 25.16
C ALA A 36 -29.05 3.10 24.26
N ARG A 37 -30.25 2.60 24.45
CA ARG A 37 -30.95 1.81 23.46
C ARG A 37 -31.22 2.77 22.32
N THR A 38 -30.20 3.00 21.53
CA THR A 38 -30.37 3.55 20.19
C THR A 38 -31.21 2.49 19.49
N ASP A 39 -32.42 2.84 19.07
CA ASP A 39 -33.26 1.98 18.25
C ASP A 39 -32.47 1.75 16.95
N ALA A 40 -31.69 0.69 16.94
CA ALA A 40 -30.86 0.36 15.80
C ALA A 40 -31.79 -0.05 14.66
N VAL A 41 -31.80 0.72 13.60
CA VAL A 41 -32.59 0.46 12.41
C VAL A 41 -32.07 -0.77 11.68
N ALA A 42 -30.75 -1.02 11.77
CA ALA A 42 -30.08 -2.16 11.15
C ALA A 42 -28.82 -2.57 11.92
N VAL A 43 -28.48 -3.84 11.83
CA VAL A 43 -27.22 -4.40 12.34
C VAL A 43 -26.46 -5.00 11.18
N ALA A 44 -25.20 -4.63 11.05
CA ALA A 44 -24.31 -5.15 10.02
C ALA A 44 -23.05 -5.76 10.65
N ARG A 45 -22.61 -6.89 10.11
CA ARG A 45 -21.33 -7.51 10.46
C ARG A 45 -20.25 -6.89 9.61
N GLY A 46 -19.10 -6.60 10.20
CA GLY A 46 -18.01 -5.95 9.49
C GLY A 46 -16.65 -6.44 9.93
N VAL A 47 -15.66 -6.02 9.18
CA VAL A 47 -14.24 -6.24 9.46
C VAL A 47 -13.50 -4.92 9.31
N ILE A 48 -12.54 -4.69 10.22
CA ILE A 48 -11.67 -3.52 10.16
C ILE A 48 -10.71 -3.68 8.99
N ALA A 49 -10.69 -2.70 8.11
CA ALA A 49 -9.82 -2.63 6.95
C ALA A 49 -9.11 -1.28 6.86
N VAL A 50 -8.20 -1.14 5.92
CA VAL A 50 -7.59 0.15 5.55
C VAL A 50 -8.29 0.67 4.31
N ASP A 51 -8.49 1.97 4.22
CA ASP A 51 -9.01 2.58 2.98
C ASP A 51 -8.01 2.36 1.84
N GLY A 52 -8.52 1.92 0.68
CA GLY A 52 -7.67 1.44 -0.43
C GLY A 52 -7.23 -0.02 -0.32
N GLY A 53 -7.38 -0.67 0.85
CA GLY A 53 -7.02 -2.08 1.07
C GLY A 53 -5.53 -2.31 1.36
N LEU A 54 -5.16 -3.58 1.45
CA LEU A 54 -3.77 -4.00 1.64
C LEU A 54 -3.04 -4.03 0.29
N VAL A 55 -1.77 -3.65 0.31
CA VAL A 55 -0.93 -3.63 -0.89
C VAL A 55 -0.02 -4.86 -0.90
N SER A 56 -0.23 -5.72 -1.89
CA SER A 56 0.64 -6.87 -2.15
C SER A 56 1.81 -6.45 -3.02
N VAL A 57 3.03 -6.75 -2.57
CA VAL A 57 4.27 -6.43 -3.28
C VAL A 57 4.93 -7.73 -3.73
N SER A 58 5.06 -7.91 -5.02
CA SER A 58 5.79 -9.03 -5.66
C SER A 58 7.09 -8.53 -6.29
N ALA A 59 7.99 -9.45 -6.63
CA ALA A 59 9.19 -9.09 -7.36
C ALA A 59 8.85 -8.65 -8.79
N PRO A 60 9.44 -7.56 -9.31
CA PRO A 60 9.20 -7.13 -10.70
C PRO A 60 9.80 -8.08 -11.75
N ARG A 61 10.77 -8.89 -11.36
CA ARG A 61 11.46 -9.89 -12.20
C ARG A 61 11.71 -11.17 -11.42
N ASP A 62 11.86 -12.28 -12.16
CA ASP A 62 12.27 -13.54 -11.58
C ASP A 62 13.72 -13.49 -11.12
N GLY A 63 14.01 -14.08 -9.96
CA GLY A 63 15.34 -14.15 -9.39
C GLY A 63 15.37 -14.71 -7.99
N LEU A 64 16.57 -14.98 -7.48
CA LEU A 64 16.79 -15.41 -6.10
C LEU A 64 16.80 -14.19 -5.18
N VAL A 65 16.21 -14.30 -4.00
CA VAL A 65 16.25 -13.26 -2.97
C VAL A 65 17.64 -13.26 -2.32
N ALA A 66 18.44 -12.23 -2.63
CA ALA A 66 19.79 -12.08 -2.12
C ALA A 66 19.82 -11.34 -0.77
N LYS A 67 18.90 -10.43 -0.52
CA LYS A 67 18.84 -9.65 0.73
C LYS A 67 17.41 -9.24 1.05
N ILE A 68 17.09 -9.23 2.35
CA ILE A 68 15.84 -8.70 2.91
C ILE A 68 16.24 -7.62 3.91
N ASN A 69 15.58 -6.46 3.84
CA ASN A 69 15.92 -5.29 4.65
C ASN A 69 14.84 -4.92 5.66
N VAL A 70 13.71 -5.64 5.69
CA VAL A 70 12.57 -5.34 6.55
C VAL A 70 11.93 -6.62 7.06
N ASP A 71 11.35 -6.56 8.25
CA ASP A 71 10.60 -7.64 8.87
C ASP A 71 9.12 -7.29 9.07
N GLU A 72 8.33 -8.27 9.50
CA GLU A 72 6.94 -8.06 9.86
C GLU A 72 6.82 -7.11 11.06
N GLY A 73 5.93 -6.14 10.95
CA GLY A 73 5.74 -5.08 11.93
C GLY A 73 6.53 -3.80 11.65
N ASP A 74 7.51 -3.83 10.74
CA ASP A 74 8.28 -2.64 10.39
C ASP A 74 7.44 -1.60 9.66
N HIS A 75 7.65 -0.34 10.00
CA HIS A 75 7.10 0.79 9.28
C HIS A 75 8.03 1.17 8.13
N VAL A 76 7.49 1.25 6.91
CA VAL A 76 8.24 1.54 5.69
C VAL A 76 7.75 2.81 5.01
N ALA A 77 8.68 3.58 4.47
CA ALA A 77 8.38 4.74 3.65
C ALA A 77 8.16 4.33 2.18
N ARG A 78 7.39 5.12 1.43
CA ARG A 78 7.25 4.93 -0.02
C ARG A 78 8.61 4.99 -0.71
N GLY A 79 8.91 4.00 -1.56
CA GLY A 79 10.19 3.87 -2.26
C GLY A 79 11.30 3.18 -1.46
N GLN A 80 11.09 2.91 -0.17
CA GLN A 80 12.06 2.18 0.67
C GLN A 80 12.34 0.79 0.09
N VAL A 81 13.61 0.37 0.15
CA VAL A 81 14.04 -0.96 -0.33
C VAL A 81 13.64 -2.01 0.69
N LEU A 82 12.76 -2.93 0.26
CA LEU A 82 12.27 -4.05 1.07
C LEU A 82 13.17 -5.27 0.93
N ALA A 83 13.53 -5.61 -0.30
CA ALA A 83 14.38 -6.74 -0.62
C ALA A 83 15.20 -6.46 -1.89
N GLN A 84 16.24 -7.26 -2.08
CA GLN A 84 17.06 -7.26 -3.29
C GLN A 84 17.13 -8.68 -3.84
N LEU A 85 16.91 -8.82 -5.13
CA LEU A 85 17.17 -10.03 -5.87
C LEU A 85 18.64 -10.07 -6.28
N ASP A 86 19.13 -11.26 -6.59
CA ASP A 86 20.43 -11.41 -7.24
C ASP A 86 20.46 -10.59 -8.54
N GLY A 87 21.35 -9.65 -8.59
CA GLY A 87 21.48 -8.68 -9.67
C GLY A 87 22.88 -8.59 -10.26
N ASP A 88 23.78 -9.52 -9.95
CA ASP A 88 25.18 -9.44 -10.39
C ASP A 88 25.28 -9.41 -11.90
N ARG A 89 24.56 -10.29 -12.59
CA ARG A 89 24.50 -10.29 -14.04
C ARG A 89 23.94 -8.99 -14.62
N ALA A 90 22.82 -8.49 -14.10
CA ALA A 90 22.19 -7.26 -14.57
C ALA A 90 23.11 -6.03 -14.34
N ARG A 91 23.88 -6.04 -13.25
CA ARG A 91 24.90 -5.00 -12.97
C ARG A 91 26.03 -5.01 -14.00
N LEU A 92 26.52 -6.19 -14.34
CA LEU A 92 27.55 -6.33 -15.38
C LEU A 92 27.04 -5.90 -16.76
N GLU A 93 25.82 -6.29 -17.14
CA GLU A 93 25.17 -5.88 -18.39
C GLU A 93 24.98 -4.35 -18.45
N ALA A 94 24.57 -3.71 -17.36
CA ALA A 94 24.47 -2.25 -17.29
C ALA A 94 25.84 -1.55 -17.40
N SER A 95 26.87 -2.09 -16.76
CA SER A 95 28.24 -1.61 -16.86
C SER A 95 28.80 -1.72 -18.29
N GLN A 96 28.55 -2.86 -18.95
CA GLN A 96 28.92 -3.04 -20.34
C GLN A 96 28.24 -2.03 -21.26
N ALA A 97 26.92 -1.85 -21.14
CA ALA A 97 26.17 -0.91 -21.95
C ALA A 97 26.62 0.56 -21.71
N ALA A 98 27.03 0.91 -20.49
CA ALA A 98 27.62 2.21 -20.18
C ALA A 98 28.97 2.40 -20.87
N ALA A 99 29.82 1.37 -20.91
CA ALA A 99 31.12 1.40 -21.64
C ALA A 99 30.92 1.54 -23.15
N GLU A 100 29.93 0.82 -23.73
CA GLU A 100 29.56 0.94 -25.14
C GLU A 100 29.07 2.37 -25.48
N THR A 101 28.30 2.97 -24.59
CA THR A 101 27.87 4.38 -24.75
C THR A 101 29.04 5.33 -24.72
N ALA A 102 29.97 5.16 -23.79
CA ALA A 102 31.17 5.99 -23.69
C ALA A 102 32.07 5.88 -24.96
N GLN A 103 32.17 4.65 -25.52
CA GLN A 103 32.86 4.40 -26.77
C GLN A 103 32.20 5.10 -27.96
N ALA A 104 30.88 5.02 -28.09
CA ALA A 104 30.14 5.69 -29.14
C ALA A 104 30.24 7.22 -29.03
N GLU A 105 30.22 7.78 -27.84
CA GLU A 105 30.41 9.21 -27.59
C GLU A 105 31.82 9.66 -27.95
N ALA A 106 32.85 8.88 -27.70
CA ALA A 106 34.22 9.17 -28.11
C ALA A 106 34.33 9.16 -29.62
N ALA A 107 33.74 8.19 -30.31
CA ALA A 107 33.72 8.14 -31.78
C ALA A 107 33.01 9.35 -32.38
N TRP A 108 31.86 9.74 -31.78
CA TRP A 108 31.15 10.95 -32.24
C TRP A 108 31.96 12.22 -32.04
N ARG A 109 32.65 12.41 -30.91
CA ARG A 109 33.58 13.56 -30.73
C ARG A 109 34.66 13.56 -31.78
N GLY A 110 35.23 12.42 -32.13
CA GLY A 110 36.22 12.30 -33.22
C GLY A 110 35.66 12.67 -34.60
N ALA A 111 34.41 12.22 -34.89
CA ALA A 111 33.73 12.59 -36.12
C ALA A 111 33.41 14.10 -36.18
N GLN A 112 32.98 14.72 -35.09
CA GLN A 112 32.77 16.17 -35.01
C GLN A 112 34.06 16.99 -35.31
N ALA A 113 35.21 16.54 -34.80
CA ALA A 113 36.49 17.18 -35.10
C ALA A 113 36.81 17.11 -36.61
N LYS A 114 36.53 15.97 -37.27
CA LYS A 114 36.68 15.81 -38.72
C LYS A 114 35.73 16.73 -39.48
N VAL A 115 34.49 16.83 -39.07
CA VAL A 115 33.48 17.75 -39.66
C VAL A 115 33.98 19.20 -39.55
N ALA A 116 34.44 19.61 -38.39
CA ALA A 116 34.94 20.96 -38.17
C ALA A 116 36.18 21.27 -39.08
N ALA A 117 37.13 20.34 -39.19
CA ALA A 117 38.29 20.48 -40.05
C ALA A 117 37.93 20.58 -41.56
N ALA A 118 37.04 19.68 -42.02
CA ALA A 118 36.55 19.66 -43.40
C ALA A 118 35.79 20.95 -43.78
N ASN A 119 34.93 21.43 -42.90
CA ASN A 119 34.20 22.69 -43.10
C ASN A 119 35.17 23.92 -43.15
N ALA A 120 36.18 23.96 -42.30
CA ALA A 120 37.18 25.03 -42.30
C ALA A 120 37.97 25.04 -43.61
N GLU A 121 38.38 23.86 -44.13
CA GLU A 121 39.08 23.74 -45.39
C GLU A 121 38.22 24.11 -46.59
N ALA A 122 36.98 23.65 -46.62
CA ALA A 122 36.01 24.05 -47.66
C ALA A 122 35.82 25.57 -47.70
N ALA A 123 35.64 26.19 -46.52
CA ALA A 123 35.50 27.65 -46.42
C ALA A 123 36.78 28.40 -46.84
N ARG A 124 37.96 27.85 -46.54
CA ARG A 124 39.23 28.41 -46.97
C ARG A 124 39.41 28.38 -48.49
N LEU A 125 39.21 27.21 -49.11
CA LEU A 125 39.34 27.03 -50.56
C LEU A 125 38.29 27.81 -51.33
N ARG A 126 37.08 27.94 -50.82
CA ARG A 126 36.07 28.78 -51.43
C ARG A 126 36.50 30.25 -51.49
N ARG A 127 37.02 30.82 -50.39
CA ARG A 127 37.52 32.20 -50.37
C ARG A 127 38.67 32.41 -51.34
N LEU A 128 39.60 31.44 -51.48
CA LEU A 128 40.71 31.49 -52.42
C LEU A 128 40.22 31.41 -53.88
N ALA A 129 39.25 30.59 -54.17
CA ALA A 129 38.62 30.47 -55.51
C ALA A 129 37.88 31.77 -55.90
N ASP A 130 37.23 32.41 -54.92
CA ASP A 130 36.55 33.72 -55.17
C ASP A 130 37.56 34.86 -55.41
N ALA A 131 38.81 34.70 -54.97
CA ALA A 131 39.94 35.62 -55.20
C ALA A 131 40.86 35.18 -56.37
N ASP A 132 40.41 34.23 -57.22
CA ASP A 132 41.19 33.63 -58.33
C ASP A 132 42.58 33.00 -57.90
N ALA A 133 42.74 32.69 -56.61
CA ALA A 133 43.95 32.08 -56.03
C ALA A 133 43.85 30.55 -55.85
N ALA A 134 42.72 29.94 -56.21
CA ALA A 134 42.47 28.48 -56.28
C ALA A 134 41.50 28.16 -57.40
N THR A 135 41.45 26.89 -57.83
CA THR A 135 40.49 26.50 -58.88
C THR A 135 39.07 26.29 -58.30
N LYS A 136 38.00 26.55 -59.07
CA LYS A 136 36.61 26.22 -58.68
C LYS A 136 36.43 24.73 -58.40
N ARG A 137 37.22 23.89 -59.07
CA ARG A 137 37.24 22.44 -58.90
C ARG A 137 37.74 22.06 -57.50
N ASP A 138 38.80 22.68 -57.02
CA ASP A 138 39.34 22.41 -55.67
C ASP A 138 38.36 22.82 -54.60
N ALA A 139 37.69 23.98 -54.74
CA ALA A 139 36.64 24.41 -53.82
C ALA A 139 35.45 23.46 -53.82
N ALA A 140 35.00 22.97 -54.98
CA ALA A 140 33.91 21.99 -55.08
C ALA A 140 34.26 20.65 -54.45
N GLN A 141 35.53 20.18 -54.65
CA GLN A 141 36.02 18.94 -54.03
C GLN A 141 36.09 19.04 -52.50
N ALA A 142 36.54 20.16 -51.95
CA ALA A 142 36.56 20.38 -50.51
C ALA A 142 35.13 20.46 -49.93
N GLN A 143 34.20 21.09 -50.64
CA GLN A 143 32.80 21.13 -50.24
C GLN A 143 32.18 19.71 -50.23
N GLN A 144 32.50 18.87 -51.20
CA GLN A 144 32.06 17.46 -51.21
C GLN A 144 32.65 16.70 -50.02
N ALA A 145 33.95 16.89 -49.69
CA ALA A 145 34.59 16.28 -48.54
C ALA A 145 33.92 16.71 -47.23
N ALA A 146 33.54 18.00 -47.10
CA ALA A 146 32.80 18.49 -45.95
C ALA A 146 31.44 17.85 -45.81
N SER A 147 30.70 17.63 -46.92
CA SER A 147 29.38 16.96 -46.88
C SER A 147 29.49 15.47 -46.49
N ILE A 148 30.54 14.78 -46.94
CA ILE A 148 30.82 13.40 -46.55
C ILE A 148 31.17 13.33 -45.04
N ALA A 149 32.02 14.25 -44.56
CA ALA A 149 32.32 14.33 -43.14
C ALA A 149 31.09 14.61 -42.28
N ALA A 150 30.18 15.50 -42.73
CA ALA A 150 28.94 15.80 -42.05
C ALA A 150 28.01 14.55 -41.95
N ALA A 151 27.89 13.78 -43.03
CA ALA A 151 27.14 12.55 -43.04
C ALA A 151 27.70 11.50 -42.05
N SER A 152 29.04 11.34 -42.00
CA SER A 152 29.71 10.49 -41.00
C SER A 152 29.49 10.99 -39.57
N GLY A 153 29.45 12.31 -39.35
CA GLY A 153 29.15 12.92 -38.06
C GLY A 153 27.75 12.58 -37.59
N GLU A 154 26.77 12.65 -38.48
CA GLU A 154 25.37 12.27 -38.19
C GLU A 154 25.23 10.76 -37.93
N GLU A 155 25.96 9.91 -38.67
CA GLU A 155 25.98 8.47 -38.42
C GLU A 155 26.51 8.17 -36.99
N ALA A 156 27.63 8.76 -36.61
CA ALA A 156 28.21 8.62 -35.29
C ALA A 156 27.28 9.15 -34.17
N ARG A 157 26.57 10.25 -34.41
CA ARG A 157 25.54 10.76 -33.48
C ARG A 157 24.44 9.78 -33.26
N ARG A 158 23.91 9.18 -34.31
CA ARG A 158 22.85 8.15 -34.22
C ARG A 158 23.32 6.91 -33.50
N ALA A 159 24.58 6.50 -33.68
CA ALA A 159 25.18 5.40 -32.92
C ALA A 159 25.18 5.66 -31.41
N VAL A 160 25.45 6.91 -30.98
CA VAL A 160 25.31 7.31 -29.57
C VAL A 160 23.87 7.15 -29.08
N GLU A 161 22.86 7.55 -29.86
CA GLU A 161 21.46 7.43 -29.47
C GLU A 161 21.07 5.96 -29.27
N VAL A 162 21.51 5.06 -30.14
CA VAL A 162 21.29 3.62 -30.02
C VAL A 162 21.97 3.05 -28.77
N ALA A 163 23.23 3.42 -28.53
CA ALA A 163 23.97 2.96 -27.34
C ALA A 163 23.32 3.41 -26.05
N ARG A 164 22.89 4.68 -25.97
CA ARG A 164 22.14 5.21 -24.81
C ARG A 164 20.82 4.52 -24.59
N ALA A 165 20.11 4.12 -25.65
CA ALA A 165 18.88 3.36 -25.52
C ALA A 165 19.12 1.98 -24.91
N ARG A 166 20.19 1.29 -25.33
CA ARG A 166 20.62 0.00 -24.73
C ARG A 166 21.03 0.15 -23.28
N GLN A 167 21.78 1.19 -22.96
CA GLN A 167 22.16 1.48 -21.56
C GLN A 167 20.94 1.68 -20.67
N ARG A 168 19.96 2.51 -21.08
CA ARG A 168 18.73 2.70 -20.30
C ARG A 168 17.96 1.40 -20.08
N LEU A 169 17.91 0.53 -21.09
CA LEU A 169 17.27 -0.78 -20.94
C LEU A 169 17.98 -1.66 -19.89
N ALA A 170 19.32 -1.71 -19.94
CA ALA A 170 20.10 -2.47 -18.96
C ALA A 170 19.98 -1.91 -17.54
N GLU A 171 19.93 -0.59 -17.38
CA GLU A 171 19.69 0.08 -16.09
C GLU A 171 18.28 -0.22 -15.53
N LEU A 172 17.26 -0.27 -16.39
CA LEU A 172 15.91 -0.69 -15.99
C LEU A 172 15.88 -2.14 -15.50
N GLU A 173 16.54 -3.06 -16.20
CA GLU A 173 16.68 -4.46 -15.78
C GLU A 173 17.45 -4.59 -14.45
N GLN A 174 18.49 -3.79 -14.24
CA GLN A 174 19.21 -3.74 -12.97
C GLN A 174 18.31 -3.18 -11.84
N SER A 175 17.59 -2.09 -12.09
CA SER A 175 16.71 -1.48 -11.10
C SER A 175 15.54 -2.37 -10.71
N ALA A 176 15.06 -3.22 -11.63
CA ALA A 176 14.01 -4.19 -11.41
C ALA A 176 14.41 -5.35 -10.48
N ARG A 177 15.70 -5.46 -10.13
CA ARG A 177 16.19 -6.40 -9.10
C ARG A 177 16.00 -5.89 -7.67
N VAL A 178 15.54 -4.65 -7.50
CA VAL A 178 15.30 -4.03 -6.19
C VAL A 178 13.81 -3.91 -5.96
N VAL A 179 13.31 -4.63 -4.95
CA VAL A 179 11.90 -4.58 -4.54
C VAL A 179 11.70 -3.42 -3.58
N ARG A 180 10.80 -2.49 -3.92
CA ARG A 180 10.53 -1.28 -3.13
C ARG A 180 9.09 -1.22 -2.68
N ALA A 181 8.85 -0.52 -1.56
CA ALA A 181 7.51 -0.23 -1.07
C ALA A 181 6.81 0.77 -2.01
N PRO A 182 5.66 0.43 -2.60
CA PRO A 182 4.90 1.36 -3.46
C PRO A 182 4.18 2.45 -2.66
N VAL A 183 3.93 2.20 -1.38
CA VAL A 183 3.26 3.12 -0.43
C VAL A 183 3.99 3.12 0.91
N ALA A 184 3.81 4.17 1.70
CA ALA A 184 4.19 4.17 3.11
C ALA A 184 3.18 3.36 3.93
N GLY A 185 3.65 2.68 4.98
CA GLY A 185 2.79 1.85 5.81
C GLY A 185 3.55 0.81 6.63
N VAL A 186 2.83 -0.15 7.20
CA VAL A 186 3.38 -1.21 8.04
C VAL A 186 3.38 -2.54 7.28
N VAL A 187 4.49 -3.26 7.33
CA VAL A 187 4.61 -4.62 6.77
C VAL A 187 3.81 -5.59 7.64
N LEU A 188 2.70 -6.09 7.12
CA LEU A 188 1.85 -7.05 7.85
C LEU A 188 2.32 -8.49 7.70
N ARG A 189 2.90 -8.82 6.55
CA ARG A 189 3.37 -10.19 6.26
C ARG A 189 4.57 -10.14 5.32
N ARG A 190 5.54 -11.00 5.60
CA ARG A 190 6.73 -11.25 4.79
C ARG A 190 6.70 -12.69 4.28
N GLY A 191 6.37 -12.87 3.01
CA GLY A 191 6.47 -14.17 2.32
C GLY A 191 7.86 -14.40 1.72
N ALA A 192 8.71 -13.38 1.67
CA ALA A 192 10.06 -13.48 1.15
C ALA A 192 10.99 -14.24 2.11
N ALA A 193 11.81 -15.16 1.57
CA ALA A 193 12.87 -15.83 2.31
C ALA A 193 14.20 -15.70 1.53
N LEU A 194 15.31 -15.61 2.25
CA LEU A 194 16.65 -15.57 1.64
C LEU A 194 16.90 -16.86 0.82
N GLY A 195 17.42 -16.71 -0.38
CA GLY A 195 17.69 -17.83 -1.29
C GLY A 195 16.45 -18.43 -1.97
N ALA A 196 15.24 -17.96 -1.64
CA ALA A 196 14.03 -18.37 -2.33
C ALA A 196 13.91 -17.70 -3.70
N THR A 197 13.25 -18.37 -4.64
CA THR A 197 12.89 -17.79 -5.93
C THR A 197 11.69 -16.85 -5.76
N ALA A 198 11.81 -15.65 -6.29
CA ALA A 198 10.74 -14.65 -6.33
C ALA A 198 10.51 -14.20 -7.78
N GLY A 199 9.28 -13.78 -8.08
CA GLY A 199 8.91 -13.31 -9.43
C GLY A 199 7.53 -12.70 -9.47
N PRO A 200 7.15 -12.09 -10.61
CA PRO A 200 5.83 -11.47 -10.79
C PRO A 200 4.69 -12.49 -10.78
N SER A 201 4.96 -13.74 -11.19
CA SER A 201 3.99 -14.84 -11.25
C SER A 201 4.04 -15.75 -10.02
N ALA A 202 4.75 -15.36 -8.95
CA ALA A 202 4.78 -16.15 -7.72
C ALA A 202 3.38 -16.28 -7.10
N ALA A 203 3.04 -17.47 -6.61
CA ALA A 203 1.72 -17.74 -6.03
C ALA A 203 1.40 -16.88 -4.79
N ALA A 204 2.43 -16.39 -4.09
CA ALA A 204 2.29 -15.52 -2.94
C ALA A 204 3.14 -14.25 -3.11
N PRO A 205 2.65 -13.10 -2.62
CA PRO A 205 3.41 -11.86 -2.64
C PRO A 205 4.60 -11.95 -1.67
N MET A 206 5.69 -11.24 -2.00
CA MET A 206 6.86 -11.13 -1.13
C MET A 206 6.55 -10.38 0.16
N PHE A 207 5.74 -9.33 0.07
CA PHE A 207 5.31 -8.53 1.20
C PHE A 207 3.84 -8.14 1.07
N VAL A 208 3.17 -7.99 2.22
CA VAL A 208 1.85 -7.38 2.30
C VAL A 208 1.97 -6.17 3.21
N ILE A 209 1.66 -4.99 2.69
CA ILE A 209 1.78 -3.72 3.39
C ILE A 209 0.38 -3.18 3.68
N ALA A 210 0.14 -2.77 4.94
CA ALA A 210 -0.99 -1.93 5.28
C ALA A 210 -0.59 -0.46 5.09
N PRO A 211 -1.19 0.27 4.15
CA PRO A 211 -0.91 1.68 3.97
C PRO A 211 -1.22 2.52 5.22
N ASP A 212 -0.51 3.63 5.38
CA ASP A 212 -0.82 4.67 6.38
C ASP A 212 -2.06 5.47 5.96
N ALA A 213 -3.18 4.76 5.85
CA ALA A 213 -4.46 5.33 5.47
C ALA A 213 -5.49 5.14 6.60
N PRO A 214 -6.57 5.91 6.61
CA PRO A 214 -7.61 5.78 7.62
C PRO A 214 -8.15 4.35 7.71
N ARG A 215 -8.40 3.90 8.93
CA ARG A 215 -9.11 2.63 9.16
C ARG A 215 -10.57 2.82 8.83
N ILE A 216 -11.10 1.87 8.10
CA ILE A 216 -12.51 1.79 7.71
C ILE A 216 -13.09 0.46 8.16
N ILE A 217 -14.40 0.38 8.14
CA ILE A 217 -15.12 -0.87 8.34
C ILE A 217 -15.72 -1.28 7.01
N ARG A 218 -15.38 -2.47 6.55
CA ARG A 218 -16.12 -3.13 5.48
C ARG A 218 -17.18 -4.00 6.13
N ALA A 219 -18.45 -3.62 5.97
CA ALA A 219 -19.57 -4.30 6.58
C ALA A 219 -20.52 -4.88 5.53
N GLU A 220 -21.19 -5.96 5.91
CA GLU A 220 -22.22 -6.63 5.14
C GLU A 220 -23.56 -6.39 5.82
N LEU A 221 -24.49 -5.81 5.06
CA LEU A 221 -25.86 -5.51 5.47
C LEU A 221 -26.79 -6.52 4.79
N ASP A 222 -27.63 -7.16 5.60
CA ASP A 222 -28.66 -8.07 5.09
C ASP A 222 -29.68 -7.32 4.22
N GLU A 223 -30.17 -7.97 3.17
CA GLU A 223 -31.15 -7.44 2.20
C GLU A 223 -32.38 -6.84 2.88
N ALA A 224 -32.83 -7.42 3.99
CA ALA A 224 -34.00 -6.96 4.75
C ALA A 224 -33.87 -5.51 5.28
N PHE A 225 -32.66 -4.98 5.39
CA PHE A 225 -32.38 -3.65 5.95
C PHE A 225 -31.94 -2.62 4.93
N VAL A 226 -31.79 -2.99 3.65
CA VAL A 226 -31.22 -2.13 2.61
C VAL A 226 -31.94 -0.79 2.46
N GLY A 227 -33.27 -0.78 2.50
CA GLY A 227 -34.07 0.44 2.39
C GLY A 227 -34.00 1.39 3.60
N ARG A 228 -33.34 0.97 4.69
CA ARG A 228 -33.28 1.70 5.97
C ARG A 228 -31.95 2.37 6.23
N VAL A 229 -30.95 2.10 5.41
CA VAL A 229 -29.57 2.61 5.59
C VAL A 229 -29.18 3.47 4.40
N ALA A 230 -28.80 4.71 4.67
CA ALA A 230 -28.34 5.66 3.67
C ALA A 230 -26.90 6.12 3.96
N PRO A 231 -26.14 6.56 2.95
CA PRO A 231 -24.88 7.27 3.17
C PRO A 231 -25.08 8.47 4.12
N GLY A 232 -24.16 8.65 5.06
CA GLY A 232 -24.23 9.65 6.10
C GLY A 232 -24.87 9.17 7.42
N ALA A 233 -25.55 8.01 7.45
CA ALA A 233 -26.15 7.47 8.66
C ALA A 233 -25.09 7.21 9.74
N THR A 234 -25.45 7.49 11.00
CA THR A 234 -24.58 7.23 12.15
C THR A 234 -24.62 5.75 12.52
N ALA A 235 -23.49 5.20 12.87
CA ALA A 235 -23.37 3.83 13.33
C ALA A 235 -22.54 3.77 14.63
N TRP A 236 -22.88 2.83 15.49
CA TRP A 236 -22.13 2.47 16.68
C TRP A 236 -21.49 1.10 16.47
N VAL A 237 -20.16 1.07 16.59
CA VAL A 237 -19.35 -0.11 16.27
C VAL A 237 -18.78 -0.68 17.54
N THR A 238 -19.06 -1.95 17.77
CA THR A 238 -18.51 -2.73 18.89
C THR A 238 -17.70 -3.91 18.32
N ASP A 239 -16.96 -4.60 19.17
CA ASP A 239 -16.36 -5.88 18.78
C ASP A 239 -17.44 -6.92 18.40
N ALA A 240 -17.02 -8.08 17.92
CA ALA A 240 -17.92 -9.14 17.48
C ALA A 240 -18.77 -9.72 18.64
N SER A 241 -18.34 -9.60 19.91
CA SER A 241 -19.12 -10.00 21.09
C SER A 241 -20.25 -9.02 21.41
N GLY A 242 -20.10 -7.77 20.95
CA GLY A 242 -21.06 -6.69 21.23
C GLY A 242 -20.92 -6.07 22.63
N GLU A 243 -19.94 -6.52 23.43
CA GLU A 243 -19.76 -6.14 24.84
C GLU A 243 -18.60 -5.17 25.07
N GLY A 244 -17.76 -4.92 24.05
CA GLY A 244 -16.59 -4.07 24.13
C GLY A 244 -16.88 -2.57 24.04
N ALA A 245 -15.81 -1.77 23.95
CA ALA A 245 -15.90 -0.33 23.71
C ALA A 245 -16.69 -0.02 22.44
N SER A 246 -17.55 0.98 22.50
CA SER A 246 -18.37 1.41 21.37
C SER A 246 -17.73 2.62 20.69
N TYR A 247 -17.53 2.55 19.39
CA TYR A 247 -16.90 3.58 18.56
C TYR A 247 -17.93 4.17 17.60
N LYS A 248 -17.99 5.48 17.55
CA LYS A 248 -18.86 6.17 16.60
C LYS A 248 -18.26 6.12 15.20
N ALA A 249 -19.09 5.77 14.24
CA ALA A 249 -18.73 5.70 12.83
C ALA A 249 -19.86 6.25 11.97
N ARG A 250 -19.58 6.50 10.71
CA ARG A 250 -20.54 7.00 9.74
C ARG A 250 -20.49 6.16 8.46
N VAL A 251 -21.64 5.87 7.89
CA VAL A 251 -21.75 5.21 6.59
C VAL A 251 -21.23 6.13 5.51
N LEU A 252 -20.11 5.77 4.86
CA LEU A 252 -19.57 6.54 3.74
C LEU A 252 -20.26 6.20 2.43
N ARG A 253 -20.40 4.92 2.15
CA ARG A 253 -20.97 4.42 0.90
C ARG A 253 -21.62 3.06 1.11
N VAL A 254 -22.64 2.81 0.31
CA VAL A 254 -23.35 1.55 0.22
C VAL A 254 -23.21 1.08 -1.23
N SER A 255 -22.90 -0.21 -1.44
CA SER A 255 -22.76 -0.78 -2.77
C SER A 255 -24.11 -0.74 -3.50
N PRO A 256 -24.16 -0.48 -4.79
CA PRO A 256 -25.39 -0.58 -5.57
C PRO A 256 -25.77 -2.02 -5.95
N ALA A 257 -24.93 -3.00 -5.65
CA ALA A 257 -25.10 -4.40 -6.06
C ALA A 257 -25.12 -5.33 -4.84
N PHE A 258 -25.97 -6.33 -4.89
CA PHE A 258 -25.97 -7.44 -3.94
C PHE A 258 -24.91 -8.46 -4.28
N GLU A 259 -24.27 -8.99 -3.26
CA GLU A 259 -23.26 -10.05 -3.35
C GLU A 259 -23.60 -11.17 -2.35
N SER A 260 -22.98 -12.33 -2.52
CA SER A 260 -23.06 -13.40 -1.54
C SER A 260 -22.33 -13.00 -0.25
N ALA A 261 -22.88 -13.34 0.91
CA ALA A 261 -22.23 -13.08 2.20
C ALA A 261 -20.87 -13.77 2.26
N SER A 262 -19.87 -13.07 2.72
CA SER A 262 -18.49 -13.58 2.85
C SER A 262 -17.95 -13.54 4.28
N LEU A 263 -18.62 -12.84 5.19
CA LEU A 263 -18.24 -12.71 6.60
C LEU A 263 -18.92 -13.73 7.52
N ASP A 264 -19.79 -14.59 6.99
CA ASP A 264 -20.55 -15.57 7.74
C ASP A 264 -19.86 -16.94 7.67
N ASP A 265 -18.93 -17.21 8.63
CA ASP A 265 -18.23 -18.50 8.78
C ASP A 265 -19.03 -19.51 9.63
N GLN A 266 -20.32 -19.31 9.86
CA GLN A 266 -21.10 -20.29 10.65
C GLN A 266 -21.39 -21.54 9.81
N PRO A 267 -21.03 -22.75 10.31
CA PRO A 267 -21.46 -23.99 9.70
C PRO A 267 -22.99 -24.04 9.74
N GLY A 268 -23.65 -23.94 8.56
CA GLY A 268 -25.12 -23.88 8.46
C GLY A 268 -25.67 -22.52 8.05
N ALA A 269 -24.83 -21.49 7.89
CA ALA A 269 -25.26 -20.27 7.22
C ALA A 269 -25.72 -20.61 5.80
N ARG A 270 -26.93 -20.14 5.45
CA ARG A 270 -27.48 -20.39 4.12
C ARG A 270 -26.53 -19.80 3.09
N ALA A 271 -25.98 -20.65 2.22
CA ALA A 271 -25.07 -20.26 1.13
C ALA A 271 -25.69 -19.25 0.14
N ASP A 272 -26.93 -18.86 0.35
CA ASP A 272 -27.72 -17.99 -0.52
C ASP A 272 -28.11 -16.66 0.16
N SER A 273 -27.43 -16.27 1.24
CA SER A 273 -27.67 -14.98 1.88
C SER A 273 -27.12 -13.84 1.01
N ARG A 274 -28.02 -13.03 0.48
CA ARG A 274 -27.66 -11.81 -0.25
C ARG A 274 -27.39 -10.67 0.71
N VAL A 275 -26.24 -10.06 0.56
CA VAL A 275 -25.80 -8.91 1.37
C VAL A 275 -25.44 -7.73 0.51
N LEU A 276 -25.59 -6.56 1.07
CA LEU A 276 -25.13 -5.32 0.48
C LEU A 276 -23.88 -4.88 1.21
N ARG A 277 -22.77 -4.73 0.47
CA ARG A 277 -21.54 -4.23 1.06
C ARG A 277 -21.62 -2.75 1.34
N MET A 278 -21.16 -2.34 2.52
CA MET A 278 -21.06 -0.96 2.90
C MET A 278 -19.69 -0.66 3.50
N VAL A 279 -19.29 0.60 3.42
CA VAL A 279 -18.08 1.11 4.03
C VAL A 279 -18.46 2.19 5.04
N LEU A 280 -17.93 2.05 6.27
CA LEU A 280 -18.09 3.04 7.31
C LEU A 280 -16.71 3.60 7.69
N ALA A 281 -16.67 4.89 8.01
CA ALA A 281 -15.50 5.55 8.57
C ALA A 281 -15.71 5.82 10.06
N PHE A 282 -14.66 5.69 10.84
CA PHE A 282 -14.65 6.13 12.22
C PHE A 282 -14.57 7.66 12.31
N ASP A 283 -15.33 8.23 13.22
CA ASP A 283 -15.25 9.68 13.50
C ASP A 283 -13.97 10.05 14.27
N GLN A 284 -13.36 9.08 14.97
CA GLN A 284 -12.15 9.27 15.78
C GLN A 284 -11.19 8.08 15.62
N PRO A 285 -9.88 8.28 15.85
CA PRO A 285 -8.92 7.19 15.91
C PRO A 285 -9.33 6.14 16.95
N ASN A 286 -9.10 4.88 16.65
CA ASN A 286 -9.48 3.75 17.51
C ASN A 286 -8.32 2.77 17.65
N GLY A 287 -8.39 1.91 18.67
CA GLY A 287 -7.40 0.86 18.95
C GLY A 287 -7.69 -0.48 18.28
N LEU A 288 -8.73 -0.58 17.43
CA LEU A 288 -9.11 -1.84 16.77
C LEU A 288 -8.05 -2.29 15.78
N ARG A 289 -7.83 -3.59 15.67
CA ARG A 289 -6.81 -4.17 14.79
C ARG A 289 -7.37 -4.44 13.39
N LEU A 290 -6.51 -4.34 12.38
CA LEU A 290 -6.86 -4.77 11.02
C LEU A 290 -7.28 -6.25 11.02
N GLY A 291 -8.34 -6.58 10.28
CA GLY A 291 -8.92 -7.92 10.26
C GLY A 291 -9.81 -8.24 11.46
N GLN A 292 -9.93 -7.37 12.46
CA GLN A 292 -10.81 -7.58 13.60
C GLN A 292 -12.27 -7.53 13.15
N ARG A 293 -13.07 -8.52 13.57
CA ARG A 293 -14.52 -8.57 13.33
C ARG A 293 -15.24 -7.63 14.28
N VAL A 294 -16.24 -6.94 13.76
CA VAL A 294 -17.03 -5.94 14.49
C VAL A 294 -18.50 -6.02 14.12
N LEU A 295 -19.35 -5.53 15.02
CA LEU A 295 -20.77 -5.32 14.79
C LEU A 295 -21.03 -3.82 14.69
N ALA A 296 -21.66 -3.40 13.60
CA ALA A 296 -22.10 -2.03 13.40
C ALA A 296 -23.62 -1.94 13.58
N ARG A 297 -24.06 -1.20 14.58
CA ARG A 297 -25.48 -0.88 14.82
C ARG A 297 -25.73 0.49 14.21
N ILE A 298 -26.58 0.53 13.20
CA ILE A 298 -26.90 1.74 12.43
C ILE A 298 -28.22 2.28 12.96
N GLY A 299 -28.20 3.52 13.43
CA GLY A 299 -29.36 4.26 13.90
C GLY A 299 -29.63 5.46 12.99
N GLN A 300 -30.82 6.05 13.14
CA GLN A 300 -31.10 7.36 12.55
C GLN A 300 -30.38 8.46 13.26
#